data_5f17207cbad8821611270999e398811c
#
_entry.id   5f17207cbad8821611270999e398811c
#
_cell.length_a   1.000
_cell.length_b   1.000
_cell.length_c   1.000
_cell.angle_alpha   90.00
_cell.angle_beta   90.00
_cell.angle_gamma   90.00
#
_symmetry.space_group_name_H-M   'P 1'
#
loop_
_entity.id
_entity.type
_entity.pdbx_description
1 polymer ?
#
loop_
_entity_poly.entity_id
_entity_poly.type
_entity_poly.pdbx_seq_one_letter_code
_entity_poly.pdbx_strand_id
1 'polypeptide(L)'
;MFAVVIDMKTIILEGIATSGKSTIINKVEDAVKEVALLKVVPEEQSLMAILDNTDLKVSLEYLNRLLSEVYGKEYSLVIFDRLHLTHAFRTNSNIEDYANIEEQLLTHSSEIIFLKVQESAIADRVKQASEHRDPSWKEYLVTKGKDFDEIAGYYIKQQKRQIELLEQSRIPYRIFDMTEHDYASILEYILPV
;
A
#
# COMPACT_ATOMS: atom_id res chain seq x y z
N MET A 1 22.69 1.01 -31.51
CA MET A 1 21.36 0.77 -30.99
C MET A 1 21.44 1.08 -29.50
N PHE A 2 21.03 2.29 -29.11
CA PHE A 2 21.05 2.67 -27.68
C PHE A 2 19.86 1.98 -27.03
N ALA A 3 20.11 1.08 -26.09
CA ALA A 3 19.08 0.59 -25.21
C ALA A 3 18.53 1.80 -24.45
N VAL A 4 17.28 2.17 -24.67
CA VAL A 4 16.58 3.10 -23.78
C VAL A 4 16.46 2.36 -22.45
N VAL A 5 17.29 2.74 -21.49
CA VAL A 5 17.11 2.31 -20.11
C VAL A 5 15.80 2.96 -19.66
N ILE A 6 14.71 2.24 -19.71
CA ILE A 6 13.46 2.68 -19.10
C ILE A 6 13.71 2.58 -17.60
N ASP A 7 13.87 3.73 -16.98
CA ASP A 7 14.05 3.82 -15.53
C ASP A 7 12.76 3.29 -14.88
N MET A 8 12.85 2.13 -14.22
CA MET A 8 11.70 1.49 -13.59
C MET A 8 11.23 2.33 -12.41
N LYS A 9 9.98 2.79 -12.45
CA LYS A 9 9.34 3.48 -11.33
C LYS A 9 8.62 2.49 -10.44
N THR A 10 8.82 2.58 -9.14
CA THR A 10 8.09 1.77 -8.16
C THR A 10 7.21 2.66 -7.29
N ILE A 11 5.92 2.34 -7.23
CA ILE A 11 4.94 3.01 -6.37
C ILE A 11 4.46 2.04 -5.30
N ILE A 12 4.48 2.48 -4.06
CA ILE A 12 3.94 1.75 -2.92
C ILE A 12 2.71 2.50 -2.45
N LEU A 13 1.52 1.92 -2.66
CA LEU A 13 0.27 2.50 -2.18
C LEU A 13 0.01 2.03 -0.74
N GLU A 14 0.04 2.95 0.21
CA GLU A 14 -0.25 2.67 1.62
C GLU A 14 -1.49 3.44 2.08
N GLY A 15 -2.07 3.01 3.19
CA GLY A 15 -3.28 3.58 3.77
C GLY A 15 -4.23 2.50 4.28
N ILE A 16 -5.21 2.89 5.08
CA ILE A 16 -6.18 1.99 5.69
C ILE A 16 -7.07 1.29 4.66
N ALA A 17 -7.84 0.28 5.10
CA ALA A 17 -8.93 -0.24 4.27
C ALA A 17 -9.90 0.91 3.93
N THR A 18 -10.52 0.84 2.76
CA THR A 18 -11.44 1.88 2.24
C THR A 18 -10.79 3.23 1.84
N SER A 19 -9.45 3.38 1.89
CA SER A 19 -8.78 4.61 1.46
C SER A 19 -8.79 4.84 -0.06
N GLY A 20 -9.17 3.84 -0.87
CA GLY A 20 -9.31 3.98 -2.33
C GLY A 20 -8.16 3.37 -3.15
N LYS A 21 -7.24 2.62 -2.55
CA LYS A 21 -6.09 1.98 -3.23
C LYS A 21 -6.49 1.18 -4.47
N SER A 22 -7.42 0.23 -4.32
CA SER A 22 -7.87 -0.61 -5.43
C SER A 22 -8.47 0.20 -6.58
N THR A 23 -9.16 1.31 -6.28
CA THR A 23 -9.68 2.22 -7.31
C THR A 23 -8.55 2.89 -8.09
N ILE A 24 -7.48 3.31 -7.43
CA ILE A 24 -6.30 3.89 -8.08
C ILE A 24 -5.61 2.85 -8.94
N ILE A 25 -5.38 1.64 -8.41
CA ILE A 25 -4.75 0.54 -9.15
C ILE A 25 -5.51 0.25 -10.44
N ASN A 26 -6.83 0.03 -10.37
CA ASN A 26 -7.65 -0.24 -11.54
C ASN A 26 -7.58 0.88 -12.58
N LYS A 27 -7.60 2.14 -12.14
CA LYS A 27 -7.49 3.28 -13.05
C LYS A 27 -6.10 3.38 -13.71
N VAL A 28 -5.02 3.06 -12.98
CA VAL A 28 -3.66 2.99 -13.56
C VAL A 28 -3.58 1.84 -14.55
N GLU A 29 -4.07 0.65 -14.23
CA GLU A 29 -4.10 -0.50 -15.14
C GLU A 29 -4.83 -0.16 -16.44
N ASP A 30 -5.99 0.49 -16.35
CA ASP A 30 -6.75 0.92 -17.54
C ASP A 30 -6.00 1.97 -18.37
N ALA A 31 -5.29 2.89 -17.74
CA ALA A 31 -4.56 3.95 -18.43
C ALA A 31 -3.29 3.47 -19.15
N VAL A 32 -2.61 2.43 -18.62
CA VAL A 32 -1.31 1.98 -19.17
C VAL A 32 -1.38 0.68 -19.96
N LYS A 33 -2.57 0.11 -20.16
CA LYS A 33 -2.82 -1.21 -20.76
C LYS A 33 -2.04 -1.50 -22.05
N GLU A 34 -1.75 -0.45 -22.84
CA GLU A 34 -1.13 -0.59 -24.17
C GLU A 34 0.28 0.03 -24.25
N VAL A 35 0.76 0.68 -23.20
CA VAL A 35 1.95 1.54 -23.29
C VAL A 35 3.07 1.20 -22.32
N ALA A 36 2.83 0.42 -21.27
CA ALA A 36 3.82 0.15 -20.24
C ALA A 36 3.84 -1.31 -19.80
N LEU A 37 5.03 -1.80 -19.45
CA LEU A 37 5.18 -3.06 -18.72
C LEU A 37 4.83 -2.83 -17.26
N LEU A 38 3.56 -2.95 -16.91
CA LEU A 38 3.05 -2.79 -15.56
C LEU A 38 3.09 -4.12 -14.79
N LYS A 39 3.59 -4.06 -13.55
CA LYS A 39 3.42 -5.10 -12.55
C LYS A 39 2.65 -4.55 -11.35
N VAL A 40 1.47 -5.08 -11.09
CA VAL A 40 0.77 -4.90 -9.82
C VAL A 40 1.07 -6.10 -8.91
N VAL A 41 1.46 -5.80 -7.67
CA VAL A 41 1.57 -6.77 -6.58
C VAL A 41 0.39 -6.53 -5.64
N PRO A 42 -0.66 -7.37 -5.70
CA PRO A 42 -1.88 -7.13 -4.95
C PRO A 42 -1.69 -7.38 -3.45
N GLU A 43 -2.61 -6.86 -2.63
CA GLU A 43 -2.58 -6.95 -1.15
C GLU A 43 -2.41 -8.41 -0.67
N GLU A 44 -3.09 -9.36 -1.29
CA GLU A 44 -3.01 -10.79 -0.94
C GLU A 44 -1.59 -11.34 -1.11
N GLN A 45 -0.87 -10.86 -2.12
CA GLN A 45 0.53 -11.25 -2.34
C GLN A 45 1.46 -10.42 -1.45
N SER A 46 1.31 -9.11 -1.38
CA SER A 46 2.22 -8.26 -0.61
C SER A 46 2.21 -8.56 0.88
N LEU A 47 1.06 -8.96 1.44
CA LEU A 47 0.87 -9.22 2.87
C LEU A 47 0.82 -10.70 3.24
N MET A 48 1.05 -11.64 2.30
CA MET A 48 0.87 -13.08 2.50
C MET A 48 1.53 -13.60 3.79
N ALA A 49 2.74 -13.17 4.09
CA ALA A 49 3.49 -13.64 5.25
C ALA A 49 2.94 -13.19 6.61
N ILE A 50 2.14 -12.12 6.61
CA ILE A 50 1.63 -11.49 7.84
C ILE A 50 0.10 -11.54 7.94
N LEU A 51 -0.57 -12.33 7.13
CA LEU A 51 -2.02 -12.53 7.25
C LEU A 51 -2.36 -13.20 8.58
N ASP A 52 -1.67 -14.28 8.90
CA ASP A 52 -1.88 -15.11 10.09
C ASP A 52 -0.66 -15.13 11.03
N ASN A 53 0.38 -14.37 10.72
CA ASN A 53 1.64 -14.36 11.46
C ASN A 53 2.15 -12.92 11.62
N THR A 54 2.51 -12.56 12.85
CA THR A 54 3.05 -11.22 13.16
C THR A 54 4.54 -11.26 13.52
N ASP A 55 5.26 -12.31 13.13
CA ASP A 55 6.70 -12.46 13.37
C ASP A 55 7.50 -11.58 12.40
N LEU A 56 8.33 -10.71 12.96
CA LEU A 56 9.17 -9.78 12.21
C LEU A 56 10.14 -10.51 11.26
N LYS A 57 10.76 -11.61 11.71
CA LYS A 57 11.74 -12.34 10.89
C LYS A 57 11.07 -12.95 9.66
N VAL A 58 9.89 -13.56 9.84
CA VAL A 58 9.08 -14.11 8.74
C VAL A 58 8.70 -13.00 7.75
N SER A 59 8.29 -11.84 8.27
CA SER A 59 8.00 -10.66 7.46
C SER A 59 9.18 -10.22 6.61
N LEU A 60 10.37 -10.06 7.21
CA LEU A 60 11.58 -9.62 6.52
C LEU A 60 12.06 -10.62 5.47
N GLU A 61 12.08 -11.91 5.79
CA GLU A 61 12.46 -12.98 4.85
C GLU A 61 11.51 -13.01 3.64
N TYR A 62 10.21 -12.84 3.89
CA TYR A 62 9.21 -12.78 2.83
C TYR A 62 9.41 -11.58 1.91
N LEU A 63 9.54 -10.38 2.48
CA LEU A 63 9.73 -9.14 1.70
C LEU A 63 11.00 -9.18 0.86
N ASN A 64 12.13 -9.66 1.43
CA ASN A 64 13.36 -9.82 0.66
C ASN A 64 13.16 -10.72 -0.57
N ARG A 65 12.47 -11.86 -0.40
CA ARG A 65 12.16 -12.76 -1.51
C ARG A 65 11.23 -12.11 -2.53
N LEU A 66 10.14 -11.47 -2.07
CA LEU A 66 9.17 -10.79 -2.93
C LEU A 66 9.82 -9.71 -3.79
N LEU A 67 10.65 -8.85 -3.20
CA LEU A 67 11.36 -7.79 -3.92
C LEU A 67 12.33 -8.40 -4.95
N SER A 68 13.07 -9.44 -4.58
CA SER A 68 13.98 -10.14 -5.50
C SER A 68 13.23 -10.74 -6.69
N GLU A 69 12.05 -11.34 -6.47
CA GLU A 69 11.21 -11.90 -7.54
C GLU A 69 10.65 -10.81 -8.47
N VAL A 70 10.22 -9.68 -7.92
CA VAL A 70 9.67 -8.57 -8.69
C VAL A 70 10.77 -7.86 -9.48
N TYR A 71 11.85 -7.49 -8.82
CA TYR A 71 12.94 -6.73 -9.44
C TYR A 71 13.88 -7.59 -10.32
N GLY A 72 13.76 -8.91 -10.26
CA GLY A 72 14.41 -9.83 -11.21
C GLY A 72 13.81 -9.85 -12.61
N LYS A 73 12.79 -9.03 -12.88
CA LYS A 73 12.09 -8.92 -14.17
C LYS A 73 12.07 -7.47 -14.65
N GLU A 74 11.93 -7.30 -15.97
CA GLU A 74 11.86 -5.98 -16.58
C GLU A 74 10.42 -5.44 -16.56
N TYR A 75 10.20 -4.37 -15.79
CA TYR A 75 8.95 -3.60 -15.74
C TYR A 75 9.26 -2.11 -15.90
N SER A 76 8.32 -1.35 -16.48
CA SER A 76 8.40 0.12 -16.51
C SER A 76 7.81 0.74 -15.26
N LEU A 77 6.76 0.09 -14.73
CA LEU A 77 6.05 0.54 -13.53
C LEU A 77 5.71 -0.67 -12.65
N VAL A 78 6.06 -0.58 -11.39
CA VAL A 78 5.66 -1.55 -10.36
C VAL A 78 4.77 -0.84 -9.34
N ILE A 79 3.64 -1.45 -9.00
CA ILE A 79 2.75 -0.96 -7.95
C ILE A 79 2.57 -2.05 -6.90
N PHE A 80 2.91 -1.74 -5.65
CA PHE A 80 2.57 -2.57 -4.51
C PHE A 80 1.31 -2.05 -3.82
N ASP A 81 0.26 -2.88 -3.71
CA ASP A 81 -0.86 -2.59 -2.81
C ASP A 81 -0.44 -2.99 -1.40
N ARG A 82 0.01 -2.02 -0.63
CA ARG A 82 0.68 -2.13 0.67
C ARG A 82 2.06 -2.79 0.58
N LEU A 83 2.92 -2.50 1.54
CA LEU A 83 4.22 -3.13 1.69
C LEU A 83 4.71 -3.00 3.15
N HIS A 84 5.95 -2.57 3.34
CA HIS A 84 6.68 -2.59 4.60
C HIS A 84 6.06 -1.74 5.73
N LEU A 85 5.38 -0.62 5.45
CA LEU A 85 4.67 0.13 6.51
C LEU A 85 3.53 -0.68 7.13
N THR A 86 2.75 -1.38 6.28
CA THR A 86 1.71 -2.29 6.77
C THR A 86 2.31 -3.50 7.49
N HIS A 87 3.44 -4.03 7.02
CA HIS A 87 4.17 -5.07 7.73
C HIS A 87 4.63 -4.61 9.12
N ALA A 88 5.29 -3.45 9.21
CA ALA A 88 5.75 -2.88 10.47
C ALA A 88 4.60 -2.63 11.45
N PHE A 89 3.46 -2.12 10.96
CA PHE A 89 2.25 -1.99 11.79
C PHE A 89 1.77 -3.35 12.34
N ARG A 90 1.69 -4.39 11.51
CA ARG A 90 1.17 -5.70 11.92
C ARG A 90 2.13 -6.47 12.82
N THR A 91 3.42 -6.36 12.60
CA THR A 91 4.46 -6.98 13.43
C THR A 91 4.79 -6.16 14.69
N ASN A 92 4.14 -4.99 14.86
CA ASN A 92 4.40 -4.03 15.94
C ASN A 92 5.89 -3.67 16.06
N SER A 93 6.55 -3.48 14.92
CA SER A 93 7.98 -3.13 14.81
C SER A 93 8.19 -1.68 14.41
N ASN A 94 9.45 -1.26 14.37
CA ASN A 94 9.84 0.07 13.94
C ASN A 94 10.30 0.05 12.48
N ILE A 95 10.43 1.24 11.87
CA ILE A 95 10.85 1.34 10.47
C ILE A 95 12.31 0.93 10.29
N GLU A 96 13.16 1.15 11.28
CA GLU A 96 14.56 0.76 11.29
C GLU A 96 14.77 -0.74 11.14
N ASP A 97 13.83 -1.55 11.61
CA ASP A 97 13.85 -3.00 11.43
C ASP A 97 13.73 -3.39 9.95
N TYR A 98 13.17 -2.51 9.12
CA TYR A 98 13.02 -2.65 7.67
C TYR A 98 14.09 -1.91 6.84
N ALA A 99 15.16 -1.42 7.46
CA ALA A 99 16.20 -0.63 6.78
C ALA A 99 16.77 -1.32 5.53
N ASN A 100 16.95 -2.64 5.56
CA ASN A 100 17.44 -3.41 4.42
C ASN A 100 16.41 -3.52 3.29
N ILE A 101 15.12 -3.54 3.61
CA ILE A 101 14.02 -3.50 2.65
C ILE A 101 13.98 -2.12 1.98
N GLU A 102 14.06 -1.05 2.77
CA GLU A 102 14.11 0.31 2.23
C GLU A 102 15.33 0.56 1.34
N GLU A 103 16.49 -0.01 1.68
CA GLU A 103 17.68 0.10 0.83
C GLU A 103 17.45 -0.52 -0.55
N GLN A 104 16.83 -1.70 -0.61
CA GLN A 104 16.47 -2.32 -1.88
C GLN A 104 15.45 -1.47 -2.66
N LEU A 105 14.43 -0.95 -1.99
CA LEU A 105 13.43 -0.08 -2.60
C LEU A 105 14.04 1.19 -3.19
N LEU A 106 14.98 1.82 -2.48
CA LEU A 106 15.68 3.03 -2.94
C LEU A 106 16.49 2.79 -4.22
N THR A 107 17.04 1.59 -4.42
CA THR A 107 17.75 1.26 -5.67
C THR A 107 16.85 1.15 -6.88
N HIS A 108 15.52 1.10 -6.68
CA HIS A 108 14.51 0.92 -7.72
C HIS A 108 13.55 2.12 -7.84
N SER A 109 14.04 3.33 -7.59
CA SER A 109 13.28 4.58 -7.72
C SER A 109 11.89 4.50 -7.08
N SER A 110 11.84 3.96 -5.85
CA SER A 110 10.57 3.74 -5.14
C SER A 110 10.07 5.00 -4.47
N GLU A 111 8.74 5.15 -4.45
CA GLU A 111 8.04 6.21 -3.76
C GLU A 111 6.79 5.66 -3.05
N ILE A 112 6.51 6.16 -1.84
CA ILE A 112 5.29 5.82 -1.12
C ILE A 112 4.23 6.88 -1.39
N ILE A 113 3.06 6.44 -1.85
CA ILE A 113 1.85 7.25 -1.91
C ILE A 113 0.95 6.80 -0.76
N PHE A 114 0.82 7.67 0.25
CA PHE A 114 -0.01 7.40 1.41
C PHE A 114 -1.39 8.04 1.25
N LEU A 115 -2.42 7.21 1.28
CA LEU A 115 -3.82 7.62 1.13
C LEU A 115 -4.43 7.86 2.51
N LYS A 116 -4.45 9.11 2.95
CA LYS A 116 -4.98 9.53 4.24
C LYS A 116 -6.48 9.80 4.14
N VAL A 117 -7.24 9.33 5.12
CA VAL A 117 -8.67 9.64 5.28
C VAL A 117 -8.85 10.42 6.58
N GLN A 118 -9.68 11.47 6.59
CA GLN A 118 -10.00 12.18 7.84
C GLN A 118 -10.65 11.22 8.85
N GLU A 119 -10.24 11.30 10.11
CA GLU A 119 -10.67 10.38 11.16
C GLU A 119 -12.21 10.34 11.30
N SER A 120 -12.85 11.50 11.17
CA SER A 120 -14.32 11.62 11.22
C SER A 120 -15.05 10.91 10.08
N ALA A 121 -14.38 10.66 8.94
CA ALA A 121 -14.99 9.99 7.79
C ALA A 121 -14.77 8.47 7.78
N ILE A 122 -13.89 7.94 8.64
CA ILE A 122 -13.50 6.52 8.60
C ILE A 122 -14.67 5.60 8.93
N ALA A 123 -15.47 5.92 9.95
CA ALA A 123 -16.62 5.09 10.35
C ALA A 123 -17.64 4.94 9.21
N ASP A 124 -18.01 6.06 8.58
CA ASP A 124 -18.95 6.06 7.47
C ASP A 124 -18.42 5.29 6.25
N ARG A 125 -17.13 5.44 5.93
CA ARG A 125 -16.52 4.70 4.83
C ARG A 125 -16.48 3.18 5.06
N VAL A 126 -16.19 2.75 6.29
CA VAL A 126 -16.21 1.33 6.66
C VAL A 126 -17.64 0.79 6.54
N LYS A 127 -18.63 1.54 7.02
CA LYS A 127 -20.05 1.17 6.91
C LYS A 127 -20.47 1.02 5.45
N GLN A 128 -20.24 2.04 4.62
CA GLN A 128 -20.56 2.01 3.19
C GLN A 128 -19.87 0.85 2.47
N ALA A 129 -18.59 0.61 2.74
CA ALA A 129 -17.88 -0.51 2.15
C ALA A 129 -18.47 -1.86 2.57
N SER A 130 -18.98 -2.00 3.80
CA SER A 130 -19.60 -3.23 4.27
C SER A 130 -20.93 -3.57 3.59
N GLU A 131 -21.59 -2.59 2.98
CA GLU A 131 -22.84 -2.78 2.23
C GLU A 131 -22.61 -3.39 0.84
N HIS A 132 -21.43 -3.15 0.25
CA HIS A 132 -21.14 -3.49 -1.15
C HIS A 132 -20.07 -4.57 -1.34
N ARG A 133 -19.33 -4.94 -0.29
CA ARG A 133 -18.33 -6.00 -0.34
C ARG A 133 -18.92 -7.37 -0.01
N ASP A 134 -18.19 -8.42 -0.39
CA ASP A 134 -18.60 -9.78 -0.13
C ASP A 134 -18.67 -10.11 1.38
N PRO A 135 -19.36 -11.20 1.77
CA PRO A 135 -19.51 -11.58 3.18
C PRO A 135 -18.20 -11.78 3.94
N SER A 136 -17.13 -12.23 3.29
CA SER A 136 -15.83 -12.46 3.95
C SER A 136 -15.22 -11.18 4.51
N TRP A 137 -15.50 -10.03 3.88
CA TRP A 137 -15.14 -8.72 4.39
C TRP A 137 -15.80 -8.40 5.73
N LYS A 138 -17.07 -8.76 5.89
CA LYS A 138 -17.79 -8.57 7.16
C LYS A 138 -17.22 -9.46 8.26
N GLU A 139 -16.90 -10.69 7.95
CA GLU A 139 -16.22 -11.61 8.87
C GLU A 139 -14.86 -11.06 9.30
N TYR A 140 -14.10 -10.51 8.37
CA TYR A 140 -12.84 -9.83 8.68
C TYR A 140 -13.05 -8.60 9.60
N LEU A 141 -14.07 -7.77 9.36
CA LEU A 141 -14.35 -6.60 10.19
C LEU A 141 -14.62 -6.94 11.67
N VAL A 142 -15.35 -8.03 11.94
CA VAL A 142 -15.64 -8.48 13.34
C VAL A 142 -14.36 -8.81 14.10
N THR A 143 -13.24 -9.11 13.41
CA THR A 143 -11.93 -9.31 14.06
C THR A 143 -11.30 -7.98 14.52
N LYS A 144 -11.81 -6.83 14.07
CA LYS A 144 -11.27 -5.49 14.36
C LYS A 144 -12.08 -4.73 15.40
N GLY A 145 -13.34 -5.09 15.61
CA GLY A 145 -14.20 -4.48 16.62
C GLY A 145 -15.59 -5.10 16.60
N LYS A 146 -16.35 -4.88 17.69
CA LYS A 146 -17.71 -5.41 17.88
C LYS A 146 -18.75 -4.58 17.13
N ASP A 147 -18.44 -3.31 16.90
CA ASP A 147 -19.29 -2.35 16.21
C ASP A 147 -18.46 -1.43 15.30
N PHE A 148 -19.13 -0.56 14.55
CA PHE A 148 -18.46 0.33 13.62
C PHE A 148 -17.55 1.37 14.29
N ASP A 149 -17.83 1.76 15.53
CA ASP A 149 -17.01 2.73 16.25
C ASP A 149 -15.70 2.09 16.71
N GLU A 150 -15.73 0.87 17.23
CA GLU A 150 -14.52 0.10 17.57
C GLU A 150 -13.69 -0.19 16.31
N ILE A 151 -14.33 -0.58 15.21
CA ILE A 151 -13.65 -0.82 13.92
C ILE A 151 -13.02 0.47 13.38
N ALA A 152 -13.72 1.59 13.45
CA ALA A 152 -13.17 2.90 13.07
C ALA A 152 -11.97 3.26 13.95
N GLY A 153 -12.08 3.04 15.27
CA GLY A 153 -10.98 3.22 16.22
C GLY A 153 -9.73 2.41 15.85
N TYR A 154 -9.91 1.15 15.43
CA TYR A 154 -8.80 0.33 14.93
C TYR A 154 -8.12 0.96 13.70
N TYR A 155 -8.90 1.41 12.70
CA TYR A 155 -8.34 2.01 11.49
C TYR A 155 -7.72 3.39 11.74
N ILE A 156 -8.27 4.19 12.66
CA ILE A 156 -7.66 5.45 13.11
C ILE A 156 -6.28 5.17 13.73
N LYS A 157 -6.20 4.19 14.64
CA LYS A 157 -4.94 3.77 15.25
C LYS A 157 -3.94 3.26 14.22
N GLN A 158 -4.40 2.45 13.26
CA GLN A 158 -3.58 1.97 12.15
C GLN A 158 -3.02 3.14 11.35
N GLN A 159 -3.87 4.07 10.91
CA GLN A 159 -3.44 5.22 10.11
C GLN A 159 -2.43 6.09 10.85
N LYS A 160 -2.66 6.39 12.12
CA LYS A 160 -1.73 7.16 12.95
C LYS A 160 -0.36 6.48 13.01
N ARG A 161 -0.34 5.18 13.33
CA ARG A 161 0.92 4.44 13.41
C ARG A 161 1.63 4.34 12.06
N GLN A 162 0.91 4.15 10.97
CA GLN A 162 1.50 4.13 9.63
C GLN A 162 2.08 5.50 9.24
N ILE A 163 1.47 6.61 9.64
CA ILE A 163 2.02 7.96 9.40
C ILE A 163 3.29 8.17 10.23
N GLU A 164 3.33 7.75 11.50
CA GLU A 164 4.55 7.80 12.31
C GLU A 164 5.71 7.00 11.68
N LEU A 165 5.43 5.81 11.13
CA LEU A 165 6.41 5.00 10.43
C LEU A 165 6.85 5.65 9.12
N LEU A 166 5.92 6.24 8.37
CA LEU A 166 6.18 6.95 7.12
C LEU A 166 7.12 8.14 7.31
N GLU A 167 6.91 8.93 8.39
CA GLU A 167 7.75 10.09 8.72
C GLU A 167 9.19 9.70 9.08
N GLN A 168 9.43 8.46 9.47
CA GLN A 168 10.75 7.90 9.78
C GLN A 168 11.36 7.15 8.59
N SER A 169 10.58 6.87 7.55
CA SER A 169 11.02 6.17 6.34
C SER A 169 12.03 6.99 5.54
N ARG A 170 13.02 6.33 4.95
CA ARG A 170 13.97 6.94 4.01
C ARG A 170 13.42 7.01 2.58
N ILE A 171 12.32 6.30 2.31
CA ILE A 171 11.70 6.30 0.99
C ILE A 171 10.98 7.63 0.78
N PRO A 172 11.18 8.32 -0.36
CA PRO A 172 10.39 9.50 -0.70
C PRO A 172 8.89 9.19 -0.61
N TYR A 173 8.12 10.13 -0.09
CA TYR A 173 6.68 9.89 0.04
C TYR A 173 5.84 11.12 -0.25
N ARG A 174 4.58 10.87 -0.59
CA ARG A 174 3.54 11.89 -0.69
C ARG A 174 2.26 11.41 0.00
N ILE A 175 1.63 12.33 0.74
CA ILE A 175 0.33 12.07 1.38
C ILE A 175 -0.75 12.76 0.56
N PHE A 176 -1.77 12.00 0.16
CA PHE A 176 -2.99 12.52 -0.47
C PHE A 176 -4.16 12.39 0.49
N ASP A 177 -4.91 13.48 0.66
CA ASP A 177 -6.18 13.46 1.40
C ASP A 177 -7.26 12.84 0.49
N MET A 178 -7.77 11.70 0.92
CA MET A 178 -8.78 10.94 0.19
C MET A 178 -10.20 11.18 0.70
N THR A 179 -10.39 12.17 1.55
CA THR A 179 -11.71 12.48 2.13
C THR A 179 -12.73 12.77 1.05
N GLU A 180 -12.35 13.53 0.03
CA GLU A 180 -13.20 13.91 -1.12
C GLU A 180 -13.00 13.02 -2.36
N HIS A 181 -12.29 11.88 -2.26
CA HIS A 181 -12.07 10.95 -3.36
C HIS A 181 -11.37 11.56 -4.61
N ASP A 182 -10.42 12.45 -4.42
CA ASP A 182 -9.64 13.05 -5.53
C ASP A 182 -8.65 12.04 -6.12
N TYR A 183 -9.17 11.18 -7.00
CA TYR A 183 -8.34 10.21 -7.72
C TYR A 183 -7.56 10.84 -8.89
N ALA A 184 -8.04 11.97 -9.45
CA ALA A 184 -7.44 12.57 -10.62
C ALA A 184 -6.02 13.07 -10.34
N SER A 185 -5.84 13.84 -9.27
CA SER A 185 -4.52 14.35 -8.85
C SER A 185 -3.50 13.24 -8.59
N ILE A 186 -3.95 12.08 -8.09
CA ILE A 186 -3.07 10.93 -7.85
C ILE A 186 -2.66 10.29 -9.18
N LEU A 187 -3.59 10.13 -10.11
CA LEU A 187 -3.31 9.55 -11.42
C LEU A 187 -2.34 10.43 -12.23
N GLU A 188 -2.55 11.75 -12.24
CA GLU A 188 -1.62 12.71 -12.85
C GLU A 188 -0.21 12.63 -12.25
N TYR A 189 -0.12 12.31 -10.96
CA TYR A 189 1.15 12.13 -10.28
C TYR A 189 1.85 10.82 -10.60
N ILE A 190 1.09 9.72 -10.68
CA ILE A 190 1.64 8.37 -10.96
C ILE A 190 2.03 8.24 -12.43
N LEU A 191 1.16 8.71 -13.31
CA LEU A 191 1.30 8.59 -14.76
C LEU A 191 1.97 9.85 -15.31
N PRO A 192 3.23 9.78 -15.76
CA PRO A 192 3.82 10.93 -16.44
C PRO A 192 3.05 11.24 -17.74
N VAL A 193 2.76 12.52 -17.95
CA VAL A 193 2.18 13.05 -19.18
C VAL A 193 3.18 12.93 -20.34
#